data_5de0dc923d5272e7306d8214f35fa89a
#
_entry.id   5de0dc923d5272e7306d8214f35fa89a
#
_cell.length_a   1.000
_cell.length_b   1.000
_cell.length_c   1.000
_cell.angle_alpha   90.00
_cell.angle_beta   90.00
_cell.angle_gamma   90.00
#
_symmetry.space_group_name_H-M   'P 1'
#
loop_
_entity.id
_entity.type
_entity.pdbx_description
1 polymer ?
#
loop_
_entity_poly.entity_id
_entity_poly.type
_entity_poly.pdbx_seq_one_letter_code
_entity_poly.pdbx_strand_id
1 'polypeptide(L)'
;MSVTDELLANAERYAAGFDNGALPLPPAKHVAIVACMDARLNPYGLLGLSEGDAHVIRNAGGVVTADQLRSLAISQRLLGTTEIVLIHHTDCGMLTFTDDGFKESIRQEVGSKPPWAAEAFADLDDDVRQSVRRVLDDPYIPVKDSVRGFVYEVETGRLREVK
;
A
#
# COMPACT_ATOMS: atom_id res chain seq x y z
N MET A 1 -19.87 -13.00 -20.64
CA MET A 1 -18.54 -13.22 -20.02
C MET A 1 -18.29 -12.07 -19.04
N SER A 2 -18.05 -12.37 -17.79
CA SER A 2 -17.77 -11.35 -16.78
C SER A 2 -16.29 -10.90 -16.86
N VAL A 3 -15.96 -9.75 -16.26
CA VAL A 3 -14.57 -9.33 -16.11
C VAL A 3 -13.75 -10.39 -15.36
N THR A 4 -14.36 -11.05 -14.39
CA THR A 4 -13.72 -12.15 -13.64
C THR A 4 -13.35 -13.31 -14.56
N ASP A 5 -14.23 -13.70 -15.49
CA ASP A 5 -13.93 -14.80 -16.44
C ASP A 5 -12.74 -14.44 -17.34
N GLU A 6 -12.65 -13.19 -17.78
CA GLU A 6 -11.50 -12.69 -18.55
C GLU A 6 -10.20 -12.78 -17.72
N LEU A 7 -10.23 -12.33 -16.46
CA LEU A 7 -9.08 -12.38 -15.57
C LEU A 7 -8.63 -13.82 -15.28
N LEU A 8 -9.57 -14.76 -15.13
CA LEU A 8 -9.25 -16.18 -14.96
C LEU A 8 -8.57 -16.77 -16.21
N ALA A 9 -9.06 -16.42 -17.40
CA ALA A 9 -8.40 -16.85 -18.65
C ALA A 9 -6.97 -16.27 -18.77
N ASN A 10 -6.71 -15.06 -18.25
CA ASN A 10 -5.36 -14.50 -18.16
C ASN A 10 -4.49 -15.30 -17.17
N ALA A 11 -5.04 -15.70 -16.01
CA ALA A 11 -4.32 -16.51 -15.04
C ALA A 11 -3.88 -17.87 -15.60
N GLU A 12 -4.72 -18.53 -16.40
CA GLU A 12 -4.37 -19.77 -17.08
C GLU A 12 -3.21 -19.56 -18.09
N ARG A 13 -3.24 -18.46 -18.84
CA ARG A 13 -2.12 -18.11 -19.75
C ARG A 13 -0.83 -17.82 -18.99
N TYR A 14 -0.90 -17.13 -17.87
CA TYR A 14 0.24 -16.88 -16.99
C TYR A 14 0.83 -18.20 -16.47
N ALA A 15 -0.01 -19.10 -15.97
CA ALA A 15 0.40 -20.39 -15.44
C ALA A 15 1.12 -21.27 -16.50
N ALA A 16 0.70 -21.19 -17.76
CA ALA A 16 1.30 -21.96 -18.86
C ALA A 16 2.76 -21.56 -19.17
N GLY A 17 3.16 -20.34 -18.83
CA GLY A 17 4.55 -19.84 -19.00
C GLY A 17 5.30 -19.64 -17.69
N PHE A 18 4.76 -20.10 -16.57
CA PHE A 18 5.33 -19.84 -15.25
C PHE A 18 6.57 -20.69 -14.96
N ASP A 19 7.68 -20.04 -14.62
CA ASP A 19 8.97 -20.68 -14.31
C ASP A 19 9.57 -20.28 -12.95
N ASN A 20 8.87 -19.42 -12.19
CA ASN A 20 9.32 -18.85 -10.91
C ASN A 20 8.96 -19.69 -9.67
N GLY A 21 8.59 -20.96 -9.83
CA GLY A 21 8.13 -21.82 -8.72
C GLY A 21 9.17 -22.13 -7.64
N ALA A 22 10.45 -21.83 -7.88
CA ALA A 22 11.55 -22.06 -6.92
C ALA A 22 11.95 -20.79 -6.13
N LEU A 23 11.22 -19.66 -6.31
CA LEU A 23 11.51 -18.43 -5.55
C LEU A 23 11.41 -18.67 -4.03
N PRO A 24 12.38 -18.15 -3.23
CA PRO A 24 12.34 -18.29 -1.79
C PRO A 24 11.19 -17.51 -1.17
N LEU A 25 10.73 -17.94 0.01
CA LEU A 25 9.66 -17.27 0.74
C LEU A 25 10.01 -15.84 1.19
N PRO A 26 11.22 -15.55 1.74
CA PRO A 26 11.61 -14.18 2.05
C PRO A 26 11.86 -13.35 0.79
N PRO A 27 11.43 -12.07 0.76
CA PRO A 27 11.65 -11.20 -0.39
C PRO A 27 13.14 -10.89 -0.59
N ALA A 28 13.61 -11.02 -1.83
CA ALA A 28 15.04 -10.95 -2.17
C ALA A 28 15.69 -9.58 -1.86
N LYS A 29 14.91 -8.48 -1.95
CA LYS A 29 15.40 -7.12 -1.67
C LYS A 29 15.22 -6.69 -0.19
N HIS A 30 14.67 -7.54 0.65
CA HIS A 30 14.41 -7.27 2.06
C HIS A 30 13.64 -5.97 2.33
N VAL A 31 12.75 -5.60 1.43
CA VAL A 31 11.93 -4.36 1.52
C VAL A 31 10.45 -4.68 1.56
N ALA A 32 9.72 -3.93 2.39
CA ALA A 32 8.27 -3.89 2.39
C ALA A 32 7.77 -2.52 1.89
N ILE A 33 6.80 -2.54 1.00
CA ILE A 33 6.22 -1.36 0.38
C ILE A 33 4.76 -1.28 0.79
N VAL A 34 4.31 -0.12 1.27
CA VAL A 34 2.90 0.20 1.47
C VAL A 34 2.53 1.29 0.47
N ALA A 35 1.55 1.01 -0.38
CA ALA A 35 1.17 1.92 -1.45
C ALA A 35 -0.36 2.08 -1.54
N CYS A 36 -0.81 3.19 -2.13
CA CYS A 36 -2.22 3.36 -2.46
C CYS A 36 -2.70 2.29 -3.46
N MET A 37 -3.96 1.88 -3.32
CA MET A 37 -4.61 0.93 -4.22
C MET A 37 -5.00 1.54 -5.59
N ASP A 38 -4.75 2.83 -5.83
CA ASP A 38 -5.10 3.52 -7.07
C ASP A 38 -4.61 2.73 -8.29
N ALA A 39 -5.50 2.52 -9.25
CA ALA A 39 -5.23 1.68 -10.43
C ALA A 39 -4.13 2.26 -11.34
N ARG A 40 -3.84 3.57 -11.24
CA ARG A 40 -2.77 4.26 -12.00
C ARG A 40 -1.38 4.06 -11.39
N LEU A 41 -1.29 3.66 -10.11
CA LEU A 41 -0.05 3.43 -9.40
C LEU A 41 0.36 1.95 -9.54
N ASN A 42 1.44 1.71 -10.28
CA ASN A 42 2.03 0.38 -10.46
C ASN A 42 3.37 0.31 -9.71
N PRO A 43 3.43 -0.20 -8.47
CA PRO A 43 4.67 -0.27 -7.70
C PRO A 43 5.76 -1.13 -8.35
N TYR A 44 5.39 -2.22 -9.01
CA TYR A 44 6.34 -3.09 -9.69
C TYR A 44 7.04 -2.37 -10.83
N GLY A 45 6.28 -1.75 -11.73
CA GLY A 45 6.85 -0.98 -12.85
C GLY A 45 7.64 0.24 -12.38
N LEU A 46 7.09 1.00 -11.41
CA LEU A 46 7.72 2.21 -10.87
C LEU A 46 9.08 1.93 -10.23
N LEU A 47 9.20 0.84 -9.47
CA LEU A 47 10.39 0.53 -8.68
C LEU A 47 11.28 -0.56 -9.32
N GLY A 48 10.92 -1.03 -10.50
CA GLY A 48 11.69 -2.06 -11.21
C GLY A 48 11.71 -3.40 -10.46
N LEU A 49 10.59 -3.78 -9.86
CA LEU A 49 10.47 -5.03 -9.10
C LEU A 49 10.05 -6.19 -9.97
N SER A 50 10.63 -7.34 -9.69
CA SER A 50 10.22 -8.65 -10.19
C SER A 50 9.48 -9.44 -9.12
N GLU A 51 8.85 -10.55 -9.49
CA GLU A 51 8.27 -11.49 -8.54
C GLU A 51 9.33 -11.98 -7.54
N GLY A 52 8.96 -12.03 -6.26
CA GLY A 52 9.86 -12.42 -5.19
C GLY A 52 10.78 -11.32 -4.65
N ASP A 53 10.79 -10.11 -5.23
CA ASP A 53 11.70 -9.02 -4.81
C ASP A 53 11.30 -8.34 -3.51
N ALA A 54 10.01 -8.09 -3.30
CA ALA A 54 9.50 -7.25 -2.22
C ALA A 54 8.12 -7.70 -1.73
N HIS A 55 7.77 -7.34 -0.49
CA HIS A 55 6.37 -7.34 -0.07
C HIS A 55 5.70 -6.05 -0.54
N VAL A 56 4.57 -6.17 -1.21
CA VAL A 56 3.78 -5.01 -1.65
C VAL A 56 2.39 -5.08 -1.04
N ILE A 57 2.11 -4.15 -0.13
CA ILE A 57 0.86 -4.03 0.61
C ILE A 57 0.12 -2.82 0.06
N ARG A 58 -1.18 -2.94 -0.23
CA ARG A 58 -1.96 -1.85 -0.80
C ARG A 58 -3.28 -1.66 -0.06
N ASN A 59 -3.65 -0.40 0.13
CA ASN A 59 -4.95 -0.01 0.68
C ASN A 59 -5.43 1.33 0.11
N ALA A 60 -6.60 1.78 0.53
CA ALA A 60 -7.09 3.12 0.20
C ALA A 60 -6.17 4.18 0.80
N GLY A 61 -5.55 4.99 -0.07
CA GLY A 61 -4.65 6.08 0.30
C GLY A 61 -3.20 5.71 0.56
N GLY A 62 -2.87 4.44 0.73
CA GLY A 62 -1.52 4.04 1.19
C GLY A 62 -1.25 4.39 2.65
N VAL A 63 -2.29 4.69 3.42
CA VAL A 63 -2.20 5.10 4.83
C VAL A 63 -1.77 3.93 5.70
N VAL A 64 -0.89 4.17 6.66
CA VAL A 64 -0.49 3.17 7.64
C VAL A 64 -1.56 3.06 8.72
N THR A 65 -2.39 2.03 8.64
CA THR A 65 -3.40 1.67 9.62
C THR A 65 -2.92 0.50 10.50
N ALA A 66 -3.73 0.05 11.44
CA ALA A 66 -3.40 -1.09 12.30
C ALA A 66 -3.09 -2.37 11.50
N ASP A 67 -3.77 -2.60 10.38
CA ASP A 67 -3.49 -3.77 9.54
C ASP A 67 -2.17 -3.67 8.80
N GLN A 68 -1.79 -2.47 8.33
CA GLN A 68 -0.47 -2.25 7.73
C GLN A 68 0.65 -2.44 8.75
N LEU A 69 0.50 -1.95 9.98
CA LEU A 69 1.46 -2.20 11.07
C LEU A 69 1.59 -3.68 11.38
N ARG A 70 0.47 -4.41 11.49
CA ARG A 70 0.47 -5.87 11.64
C ARG A 70 1.24 -6.55 10.51
N SER A 71 0.96 -6.19 9.28
CA SER A 71 1.60 -6.78 8.09
C SER A 71 3.09 -6.46 8.02
N LEU A 72 3.50 -5.23 8.35
CA LEU A 72 4.91 -4.82 8.42
C LEU A 72 5.66 -5.55 9.54
N ALA A 73 5.05 -5.74 10.70
CA ALA A 73 5.64 -6.51 11.80
C ALA A 73 5.89 -7.98 11.40
N ILE A 74 4.94 -8.61 10.72
CA ILE A 74 5.10 -9.97 10.18
C ILE A 74 6.20 -10.00 9.12
N SER A 75 6.20 -9.04 8.20
CA SER A 75 7.20 -8.89 7.15
C SER A 75 8.62 -8.84 7.70
N GLN A 76 8.86 -8.04 8.75
CA GLN A 76 10.19 -7.93 9.35
C GLN A 76 10.54 -9.14 10.23
N ARG A 77 9.65 -9.51 11.15
CA ARG A 77 9.94 -10.51 12.18
C ARG A 77 10.04 -11.94 11.66
N LEU A 78 9.24 -12.29 10.66
CA LEU A 78 9.14 -13.66 10.14
C LEU A 78 9.77 -13.82 8.76
N LEU A 79 9.84 -12.74 7.97
CA LEU A 79 10.22 -12.80 6.55
C LEU A 79 11.44 -11.92 6.20
N GLY A 80 12.06 -11.31 7.21
CA GLY A 80 13.39 -10.72 7.11
C GLY A 80 13.49 -9.41 6.34
N THR A 81 12.41 -8.66 6.16
CA THR A 81 12.51 -7.31 5.59
C THR A 81 13.14 -6.33 6.59
N THR A 82 13.89 -5.37 6.10
CA THR A 82 14.63 -4.39 6.91
C THR A 82 14.35 -2.94 6.51
N GLU A 83 13.78 -2.73 5.33
CA GLU A 83 13.42 -1.41 4.83
C GLU A 83 11.93 -1.29 4.60
N ILE A 84 11.38 -0.08 4.81
CA ILE A 84 9.97 0.23 4.60
C ILE A 84 9.86 1.46 3.70
N VAL A 85 9.11 1.31 2.61
CA VAL A 85 8.81 2.37 1.65
C VAL A 85 7.31 2.63 1.65
N LEU A 86 6.90 3.86 1.91
CA LEU A 86 5.50 4.28 1.91
C LEU A 86 5.24 5.17 0.70
N ILE A 87 4.21 4.86 -0.10
CA ILE A 87 3.93 5.59 -1.34
C ILE A 87 2.47 6.05 -1.38
N HIS A 88 2.29 7.36 -1.28
CA HIS A 88 1.05 8.05 -1.63
C HIS A 88 1.14 8.57 -3.07
N HIS A 89 0.10 9.22 -3.58
CA HIS A 89 0.12 9.77 -4.94
C HIS A 89 -0.70 11.06 -5.06
N THR A 90 -0.39 11.87 -6.06
CA THR A 90 -1.19 13.05 -6.41
C THR A 90 -2.56 12.63 -6.94
N ASP A 91 -3.53 13.53 -6.88
CA ASP A 91 -4.91 13.29 -7.34
C ASP A 91 -5.54 12.03 -6.71
N CYS A 92 -5.26 11.81 -5.41
CA CYS A 92 -5.79 10.68 -4.66
C CYS A 92 -7.26 10.92 -4.27
N GLY A 93 -8.09 9.89 -4.43
CA GLY A 93 -9.49 9.93 -4.01
C GLY A 93 -9.67 10.26 -2.51
N MET A 94 -8.68 9.95 -1.68
CA MET A 94 -8.70 10.25 -0.24
C MET A 94 -8.64 11.76 0.08
N LEU A 95 -8.30 12.59 -0.89
CA LEU A 95 -8.33 14.07 -0.80
C LEU A 95 -9.72 14.65 -1.09
N THR A 96 -10.69 13.86 -1.53
CA THR A 96 -11.97 14.34 -2.08
C THR A 96 -13.14 14.27 -1.10
N PHE A 97 -12.95 13.72 0.09
CA PHE A 97 -14.01 13.57 1.10
C PHE A 97 -13.44 13.70 2.52
N THR A 98 -14.34 13.78 3.50
CA THR A 98 -14.00 13.72 4.93
C THR A 98 -14.54 12.42 5.54
N ASP A 99 -13.88 11.92 6.58
CA ASP A 99 -14.32 10.72 7.30
C ASP A 99 -15.76 10.86 7.80
N ASP A 100 -16.09 11.99 8.40
CA ASP A 100 -17.43 12.25 8.95
C ASP A 100 -18.48 12.26 7.83
N GLY A 101 -18.23 12.94 6.73
CA GLY A 101 -19.16 13.01 5.60
C GLY A 101 -19.39 11.64 4.97
N PHE A 102 -18.33 10.87 4.76
CA PHE A 102 -18.42 9.54 4.20
C PHE A 102 -19.16 8.56 5.13
N LYS A 103 -18.81 8.52 6.41
CA LYS A 103 -19.47 7.65 7.40
C LYS A 103 -20.93 8.04 7.61
N GLU A 104 -21.28 9.31 7.50
CA GLU A 104 -22.67 9.76 7.56
C GLU A 104 -23.47 9.33 6.34
N SER A 105 -22.90 9.39 5.14
CA SER A 105 -23.59 8.90 3.94
C SER A 105 -23.90 7.39 4.05
N ILE A 106 -22.96 6.60 4.57
CA ILE A 106 -23.19 5.18 4.83
C ILE A 106 -24.29 4.98 5.88
N ARG A 107 -24.27 5.77 6.96
CA ARG A 107 -25.33 5.70 8.00
C ARG A 107 -26.72 5.97 7.43
N GLN A 108 -26.84 6.93 6.51
CA GLN A 108 -28.11 7.24 5.86
C GLN A 108 -28.62 6.09 4.99
N GLU A 109 -27.71 5.36 4.34
CA GLU A 109 -28.03 4.24 3.46
C GLU A 109 -28.36 2.96 4.24
N VAL A 110 -27.54 2.58 5.24
CA VAL A 110 -27.63 1.27 5.90
C VAL A 110 -28.08 1.34 7.38
N GLY A 111 -28.31 2.54 7.93
CA GLY A 111 -28.81 2.74 9.28
C GLY A 111 -27.76 2.76 10.39
N SER A 112 -26.48 2.50 10.11
CA SER A 112 -25.39 2.52 11.11
C SER A 112 -24.10 3.08 10.54
N LYS A 113 -23.29 3.74 11.39
CA LYS A 113 -21.95 4.20 11.01
C LYS A 113 -20.94 3.05 11.07
N PRO A 114 -20.00 2.95 10.10
CA PRO A 114 -18.90 2.01 10.21
C PRO A 114 -18.02 2.30 11.44
N PRO A 115 -17.47 1.28 12.11
CA PRO A 115 -16.61 1.46 13.28
C PRO A 115 -15.19 1.91 12.93
N TRP A 116 -14.73 1.67 11.68
CA TRP A 116 -13.40 2.03 11.23
C TRP A 116 -13.28 3.51 10.85
N ALA A 117 -12.06 4.05 10.92
CA ALA A 117 -11.71 5.34 10.31
C ALA A 117 -11.50 5.16 8.81
N ALA A 118 -12.04 6.05 7.99
CA ALA A 118 -11.76 6.04 6.55
C ALA A 118 -10.34 6.53 6.24
N GLU A 119 -9.76 7.33 7.13
CA GLU A 119 -8.41 7.89 7.01
C GLU A 119 -8.26 8.85 5.80
N ALA A 120 -9.32 9.60 5.47
CA ALA A 120 -9.23 10.68 4.50
C ALA A 120 -8.26 11.77 4.99
N PHE A 121 -7.59 12.43 4.07
CA PHE A 121 -6.62 13.47 4.41
C PHE A 121 -6.80 14.71 3.53
N ALA A 122 -6.50 15.89 4.08
CA ALA A 122 -6.57 17.17 3.38
C ALA A 122 -5.21 17.60 2.79
N ASP A 123 -4.11 17.16 3.39
CA ASP A 123 -2.74 17.44 2.93
C ASP A 123 -2.01 16.12 2.68
N LEU A 124 -1.54 15.96 1.45
CA LEU A 124 -0.90 14.73 0.98
C LEU A 124 0.44 14.47 1.66
N ASP A 125 1.27 15.50 1.77
CA ASP A 125 2.61 15.36 2.35
C ASP A 125 2.56 15.15 3.86
N ASP A 126 1.62 15.82 4.54
CA ASP A 126 1.41 15.63 5.98
C ASP A 126 0.91 14.21 6.29
N ASP A 127 0.08 13.64 5.43
CA ASP A 127 -0.36 12.25 5.62
C ASP A 127 0.77 11.24 5.40
N VAL A 128 1.66 11.48 4.44
CA VAL A 128 2.90 10.69 4.29
C VAL A 128 3.75 10.77 5.55
N ARG A 129 3.98 11.97 6.08
CA ARG A 129 4.74 12.17 7.34
C ARG A 129 4.07 11.47 8.52
N GLN A 130 2.74 11.54 8.61
CA GLN A 130 1.98 10.85 9.65
C GLN A 130 2.14 9.33 9.55
N SER A 131 2.07 8.78 8.35
CA SER A 131 2.26 7.35 8.09
C SER A 131 3.68 6.90 8.48
N VAL A 132 4.70 7.67 8.13
CA VAL A 132 6.09 7.42 8.56
C VAL A 132 6.19 7.42 10.10
N ARG A 133 5.62 8.44 10.76
CA ARG A 133 5.62 8.51 12.24
C ARG A 133 4.93 7.31 12.87
N ARG A 134 3.78 6.88 12.35
CA ARG A 134 3.07 5.69 12.85
C ARG A 134 3.94 4.43 12.83
N VAL A 135 4.76 4.25 11.81
CA VAL A 135 5.71 3.13 11.74
C VAL A 135 6.83 3.32 12.77
N LEU A 136 7.42 4.52 12.84
CA LEU A 136 8.53 4.81 13.75
C LEU A 136 8.13 4.68 15.24
N ASP A 137 6.90 5.06 15.58
CA ASP A 137 6.39 5.04 16.96
C ASP A 137 5.85 3.66 17.37
N ASP A 138 5.61 2.76 16.41
CA ASP A 138 5.04 1.44 16.71
C ASP A 138 6.07 0.55 17.43
N PRO A 139 5.76 0.03 18.64
CA PRO A 139 6.69 -0.76 19.41
C PRO A 139 6.93 -2.17 18.84
N TYR A 140 6.10 -2.63 17.93
CA TYR A 140 6.17 -3.98 17.36
C TYR A 140 6.98 -4.06 16.07
N ILE A 141 7.32 -2.91 15.46
CA ILE A 141 8.22 -2.81 14.30
C ILE A 141 9.67 -2.78 14.80
N PRO A 142 10.48 -3.82 14.58
CA PRO A 142 11.81 -3.93 15.20
C PRO A 142 12.91 -3.13 14.46
N VAL A 143 12.84 -2.98 13.14
CA VAL A 143 13.87 -2.30 12.33
C VAL A 143 13.28 -1.04 11.74
N LYS A 144 13.88 0.11 12.09
CA LYS A 144 13.38 1.45 11.74
C LYS A 144 14.44 2.36 11.10
N ASP A 145 15.59 1.81 10.75
CA ASP A 145 16.72 2.58 10.21
C ASP A 145 16.43 3.15 8.81
N SER A 146 15.55 2.48 8.06
CA SER A 146 15.11 2.92 6.73
C SER A 146 13.58 2.84 6.60
N VAL A 147 12.90 3.88 7.07
CA VAL A 147 11.47 4.11 6.85
C VAL A 147 11.31 5.41 6.09
N ARG A 148 10.92 5.33 4.82
CA ARG A 148 10.90 6.49 3.92
C ARG A 148 9.54 6.64 3.25
N GLY A 149 9.08 7.90 3.15
CA GLY A 149 7.79 8.27 2.55
C GLY A 149 7.94 9.00 1.23
N PHE A 150 7.08 8.67 0.28
CA PHE A 150 7.12 9.21 -1.08
C PHE A 150 5.74 9.57 -1.59
N VAL A 151 5.72 10.50 -2.54
CA VAL A 151 4.55 10.82 -3.37
C VAL A 151 4.86 10.48 -4.82
N TYR A 152 4.01 9.67 -5.41
CA TYR A 152 3.99 9.39 -6.84
C TYR A 152 3.12 10.43 -7.57
N GLU A 153 3.68 11.06 -8.59
CA GLU A 153 2.97 12.03 -9.43
C GLU A 153 2.29 11.29 -10.59
N VAL A 154 0.97 11.15 -10.55
CA VAL A 154 0.21 10.38 -11.56
C VAL A 154 0.31 10.94 -12.98
N GLU A 155 0.58 12.25 -13.12
CA GLU A 155 0.70 12.90 -14.42
C GLU A 155 2.07 12.71 -15.08
N THR A 156 3.13 12.58 -14.28
CA THR A 156 4.52 12.57 -14.77
C THR A 156 5.22 11.23 -14.58
N GLY A 157 4.67 10.37 -13.72
CA GLY A 157 5.32 9.10 -13.31
C GLY A 157 6.52 9.29 -12.37
N ARG A 158 6.74 10.49 -11.85
CA ARG A 158 7.85 10.78 -10.94
C ARG A 158 7.51 10.36 -9.52
N LEU A 159 8.55 9.93 -8.79
CA LEU A 159 8.51 9.66 -7.37
C LEU A 159 9.35 10.69 -6.63
N ARG A 160 8.75 11.46 -5.73
CA ARG A 160 9.45 12.41 -4.88
C ARG A 160 9.41 11.99 -3.41
N GLU A 161 10.50 12.17 -2.71
CA GLU A 161 10.56 11.90 -1.29
C GLU A 161 9.95 13.04 -0.47
N VAL A 162 9.20 12.70 0.57
CA VAL A 162 8.67 13.63 1.57
C VAL A 162 9.56 13.53 2.83
N LYS A 163 10.10 14.67 3.23
CA LYS A 163 10.95 14.80 4.42
C LYS A 163 10.21 15.40 5.59
#